data_fc27616c6b1bc4e06e1af4b4df02661d
#
_entry.id   fc27616c6b1bc4e06e1af4b4df02661d
#
_cell.length_a   1.000
_cell.length_b   1.000
_cell.length_c   1.000
_cell.angle_alpha   90.00
_cell.angle_beta   90.00
_cell.angle_gamma   90.00
#
_symmetry.space_group_name_H-M   'P 1'
#
loop_
_entity.id
_entity.type
_entity.pdbx_description
1 polymer ?
#
loop_
_entity_poly.entity_id
_entity_poly.type
_entity_poly.pdbx_seq_one_letter_code
_entity_poly.pdbx_strand_id
1 'polypeptide(L)'
;MGLSDFTDMRSLKVTIAGAPLDHLLYHFRLVWSGFEHAHVILGGESYVALAEGLQNALWMLGGAPGEHRSDSLSAAFRNLDADARADLTTRYDALCEHYGMTPTRNNRGIAHENGSVESSHGHLKAAVEDALAMRGSTDFEDLAAYRRFIDEIVARKNRRSAARIDTERATLKPLPDRRTSDYEEHILPVTSSSTFVLRKVFYTVPSRLIGHRLRVRLYDDRLDLFLGGSYLMTRPRGRPKSATEHGYVVDYRHVIHSLRRKPMALLQLTYRDQLFPREAYRLMFERLLEAMSERDACRKMVELLSMAHERACEAELADLLAQDLDEGRLPDIAALRTRFSPDPAALPEVVVELGPLTDYDALLLGEAA
;
A
#
# COMPACT_ATOMS: atom_id res chain seq x y z
N MET A 1 -4.21 4.48 -31.51
CA MET A 1 -2.98 4.67 -30.74
C MET A 1 -3.32 5.16 -29.35
N GLY A 2 -2.76 4.53 -28.32
CA GLY A 2 -2.82 4.95 -26.92
C GLY A 2 -1.54 5.68 -26.52
N LEU A 3 -1.68 6.74 -25.73
CA LEU A 3 -0.60 7.51 -25.14
C LEU A 3 -0.69 7.44 -23.63
N SER A 4 0.44 7.35 -22.93
CA SER A 4 0.45 7.43 -21.48
C SER A 4 1.69 8.14 -20.94
N ASP A 5 1.50 8.78 -19.79
CA ASP A 5 2.57 9.44 -19.07
C ASP A 5 2.17 9.64 -17.60
N PHE A 6 3.13 10.07 -16.74
CA PHE A 6 2.88 10.45 -15.36
C PHE A 6 2.76 11.98 -15.22
N THR A 7 1.86 12.42 -14.37
CA THR A 7 1.71 13.84 -14.05
C THR A 7 1.79 14.08 -12.54
N ASP A 8 2.51 15.13 -12.16
CA ASP A 8 2.74 15.51 -10.76
C ASP A 8 1.53 16.24 -10.18
N MET A 9 0.97 15.70 -9.08
CA MET A 9 -0.20 16.23 -8.40
C MET A 9 0.12 16.90 -7.05
N ARG A 10 1.39 16.96 -6.64
CA ARG A 10 1.79 17.53 -5.33
C ARG A 10 1.35 18.98 -5.13
N SER A 11 1.26 19.77 -6.21
CA SER A 11 0.79 21.15 -6.15
C SER A 11 -0.67 21.28 -5.67
N LEU A 12 -1.48 20.22 -5.77
CA LEU A 12 -2.89 20.21 -5.32
C LEU A 12 -3.03 20.09 -3.81
N LYS A 13 -1.95 19.76 -3.10
CA LYS A 13 -1.91 19.65 -1.62
C LYS A 13 -3.02 18.76 -1.06
N VAL A 14 -3.29 17.64 -1.72
CA VAL A 14 -4.26 16.64 -1.26
C VAL A 14 -3.78 16.04 0.06
N THR A 15 -4.71 15.81 0.98
CA THR A 15 -4.45 15.11 2.24
C THR A 15 -5.38 13.91 2.38
N ILE A 16 -4.95 12.91 3.14
CA ILE A 16 -5.74 11.74 3.53
C ILE A 16 -5.77 11.71 5.06
N ALA A 17 -6.97 11.86 5.64
CA ALA A 17 -7.15 11.97 7.09
C ALA A 17 -6.19 12.99 7.72
N GLY A 18 -6.05 14.17 7.09
CA GLY A 18 -5.16 15.26 7.50
C GLY A 18 -3.68 15.07 7.16
N ALA A 19 -3.25 13.89 6.68
CA ALA A 19 -1.85 13.63 6.31
C ALA A 19 -1.59 13.98 4.83
N PRO A 20 -0.52 14.73 4.49
CA PRO A 20 -0.20 15.07 3.10
C PRO A 20 0.00 13.83 2.22
N LEU A 21 -0.58 13.87 1.01
CA LEU A 21 -0.45 12.83 0.00
C LEU A 21 0.41 13.33 -1.17
N ASP A 22 1.70 13.01 -1.15
CA ASP A 22 2.58 13.20 -2.31
C ASP A 22 2.37 12.07 -3.30
N HIS A 23 1.82 12.39 -4.49
CA HIS A 23 1.48 11.38 -5.49
C HIS A 23 1.61 11.91 -6.91
N LEU A 24 1.62 10.95 -7.84
CA LEU A 24 1.49 11.19 -9.28
C LEU A 24 0.15 10.61 -9.74
N LEU A 25 -0.31 11.00 -10.93
CA LEU A 25 -1.30 10.26 -11.69
C LEU A 25 -0.62 9.63 -12.91
N TYR A 26 -0.78 8.33 -13.11
CA TYR A 26 -0.64 7.72 -14.41
C TYR A 26 -1.85 8.13 -15.25
N HIS A 27 -1.62 8.71 -16.41
CA HIS A 27 -2.67 9.17 -17.32
C HIS A 27 -2.53 8.47 -18.68
N PHE A 28 -3.57 7.75 -19.07
CA PHE A 28 -3.70 7.11 -20.37
C PHE A 28 -4.74 7.83 -21.20
N ARG A 29 -4.50 7.96 -22.52
CA ARG A 29 -5.43 8.57 -23.45
C ARG A 29 -5.38 7.89 -24.82
N LEU A 30 -6.56 7.68 -25.44
CA LEU A 30 -6.67 7.36 -26.86
C LEU A 30 -6.63 8.65 -27.69
N VAL A 31 -5.80 8.65 -28.73
CA VAL A 31 -5.57 9.84 -29.57
C VAL A 31 -6.81 10.26 -30.34
N TRP A 32 -7.56 9.29 -30.88
CA TRP A 32 -8.70 9.58 -31.75
C TRP A 32 -9.99 9.90 -30.99
N SER A 33 -10.44 9.05 -30.09
CA SER A 33 -11.68 9.28 -29.34
C SER A 33 -11.51 10.27 -28.19
N GLY A 34 -10.30 10.39 -27.68
CA GLY A 34 -10.03 11.15 -26.47
C GLY A 34 -10.47 10.42 -25.20
N PHE A 35 -10.66 9.08 -25.22
CA PHE A 35 -10.86 8.30 -24.00
C PHE A 35 -9.69 8.55 -23.06
N GLU A 36 -9.97 8.77 -21.79
CA GLU A 36 -8.96 8.96 -20.74
C GLU A 36 -9.17 7.97 -19.61
N HIS A 37 -8.05 7.57 -18.98
CA HIS A 37 -8.01 6.87 -17.70
C HIS A 37 -6.90 7.50 -16.85
N ALA A 38 -7.15 7.64 -15.56
CA ALA A 38 -6.15 8.10 -14.61
C ALA A 38 -6.06 7.13 -13.43
N HIS A 39 -4.84 6.87 -12.98
CA HIS A 39 -4.58 5.98 -11.85
C HIS A 39 -3.64 6.66 -10.85
N VAL A 40 -4.00 6.64 -9.56
CA VAL A 40 -3.21 7.27 -8.49
C VAL A 40 -1.98 6.43 -8.20
N ILE A 41 -0.79 7.02 -8.38
CA ILE A 41 0.50 6.38 -8.20
C ILE A 41 1.17 6.88 -6.93
N LEU A 42 1.55 5.97 -6.06
CA LEU A 42 2.19 6.24 -4.77
C LEU A 42 3.69 5.93 -4.78
N GLY A 43 4.12 4.97 -5.57
CA GLY A 43 5.49 4.48 -5.62
C GLY A 43 6.45 5.29 -6.50
N GLY A 44 5.95 6.33 -7.18
CA GLY A 44 6.70 7.12 -8.16
C GLY A 44 6.75 6.47 -9.54
N GLU A 45 7.40 7.14 -10.48
CA GLU A 45 7.55 6.64 -11.85
C GLU A 45 8.35 5.34 -11.86
N SER A 46 7.69 4.25 -12.25
CA SER A 46 8.28 2.91 -12.30
C SER A 46 7.57 2.04 -13.33
N TYR A 47 8.23 0.94 -13.74
CA TYR A 47 7.57 -0.06 -14.60
C TYR A 47 6.31 -0.65 -13.95
N VAL A 48 6.35 -0.91 -12.64
CA VAL A 48 5.20 -1.44 -11.88
C VAL A 48 4.01 -0.50 -11.99
N ALA A 49 4.23 0.80 -11.76
CA ALA A 49 3.21 1.82 -11.86
C ALA A 49 2.65 1.96 -13.29
N LEU A 50 3.53 1.91 -14.30
CA LEU A 50 3.13 1.93 -15.71
C LEU A 50 2.30 0.69 -16.06
N ALA A 51 2.77 -0.50 -15.70
CA ALA A 51 2.10 -1.76 -16.02
C ALA A 51 0.72 -1.86 -15.35
N GLU A 52 0.61 -1.47 -14.09
CA GLU A 52 -0.66 -1.42 -13.35
C GLU A 52 -1.62 -0.40 -13.99
N GLY A 53 -1.16 0.83 -14.20
CA GLY A 53 -1.97 1.90 -14.78
C GLY A 53 -2.44 1.59 -16.20
N LEU A 54 -1.55 1.05 -17.05
CA LEU A 54 -1.91 0.66 -18.41
C LEU A 54 -2.93 -0.48 -18.42
N GLN A 55 -2.73 -1.52 -17.63
CA GLN A 55 -3.69 -2.63 -17.54
C GLN A 55 -5.05 -2.16 -17.03
N ASN A 56 -5.09 -1.28 -16.02
CA ASN A 56 -6.34 -0.69 -15.53
C ASN A 56 -7.05 0.09 -16.65
N ALA A 57 -6.31 0.89 -17.43
CA ALA A 57 -6.86 1.64 -18.56
C ALA A 57 -7.45 0.74 -19.65
N LEU A 58 -6.73 -0.31 -20.06
CA LEU A 58 -7.17 -1.24 -21.09
C LEU A 58 -8.42 -2.04 -20.67
N TRP A 59 -8.46 -2.50 -19.41
CA TRP A 59 -9.61 -3.23 -18.89
C TRP A 59 -10.84 -2.35 -18.70
N MET A 60 -10.65 -1.09 -18.29
CA MET A 60 -11.75 -0.11 -18.24
C MET A 60 -12.25 0.26 -19.63
N LEU A 61 -11.37 0.37 -20.62
CA LEU A 61 -11.71 0.63 -22.02
C LEU A 61 -12.43 -0.57 -22.67
N GLY A 62 -12.10 -1.80 -22.25
CA GLY A 62 -12.65 -3.04 -22.81
C GLY A 62 -11.91 -3.53 -24.07
N GLY A 63 -10.68 -3.08 -24.31
CA GLY A 63 -9.87 -3.49 -25.46
C GLY A 63 -8.52 -2.80 -25.49
N ALA A 64 -7.62 -3.25 -26.38
CA ALA A 64 -6.28 -2.71 -26.54
C ALA A 64 -6.12 -1.99 -27.89
N PRO A 65 -5.49 -0.78 -27.94
CA PRO A 65 -5.17 -0.10 -29.18
C PRO A 65 -4.08 -0.87 -29.95
N GLY A 66 -3.98 -0.63 -31.26
CA GLY A 66 -2.93 -1.25 -32.09
C GLY A 66 -1.51 -0.83 -31.69
N GLU A 67 -1.37 0.38 -31.17
CA GLU A 67 -0.08 0.96 -30.76
C GLU A 67 -0.21 1.63 -29.38
N HIS A 68 0.87 1.53 -28.60
CA HIS A 68 0.98 2.26 -27.33
C HIS A 68 2.31 2.99 -27.24
N ARG A 69 2.25 4.26 -26.82
CA ARG A 69 3.43 5.13 -26.63
C ARG A 69 3.47 5.60 -25.18
N SER A 70 4.64 5.47 -24.55
CA SER A 70 4.89 6.02 -23.22
C SER A 70 6.15 6.86 -23.22
N ASP A 71 6.05 8.09 -22.71
CA ASP A 71 7.21 8.98 -22.50
C ASP A 71 7.90 8.68 -21.15
N SER A 72 7.16 8.14 -20.22
CA SER A 72 7.59 7.86 -18.84
C SER A 72 8.75 6.90 -18.72
N LEU A 73 8.95 6.01 -19.71
CA LEU A 73 10.14 5.16 -19.74
C LEU A 73 11.43 5.96 -19.82
N SER A 74 11.40 7.12 -20.50
CA SER A 74 12.57 8.00 -20.62
C SER A 74 13.00 8.59 -19.28
N ALA A 75 12.07 8.90 -18.40
CA ALA A 75 12.35 9.40 -17.04
C ALA A 75 12.84 8.29 -16.11
N ALA A 76 12.22 7.11 -16.17
CA ALA A 76 12.66 5.93 -15.42
C ALA A 76 14.07 5.48 -15.81
N PHE A 77 14.49 5.70 -17.05
CA PHE A 77 15.81 5.34 -17.57
C PHE A 77 16.95 6.27 -17.11
N ARG A 78 16.68 7.49 -16.65
CA ARG A 78 17.74 8.50 -16.42
C ARG A 78 18.81 8.07 -15.42
N ASN A 79 18.43 7.27 -14.41
CA ASN A 79 19.29 6.86 -13.32
C ASN A 79 19.64 5.35 -13.33
N LEU A 80 19.31 4.64 -14.39
CA LEU A 80 19.59 3.20 -14.52
C LEU A 80 20.87 2.96 -15.33
N ASP A 81 21.59 1.91 -14.98
CA ASP A 81 22.67 1.38 -15.81
C ASP A 81 22.14 0.75 -17.12
N ALA A 82 23.04 0.34 -18.02
CA ALA A 82 22.67 -0.17 -19.34
C ALA A 82 21.85 -1.46 -19.26
N ASP A 83 22.19 -2.35 -18.31
CA ASP A 83 21.54 -3.65 -18.16
C ASP A 83 20.12 -3.50 -17.59
N ALA A 84 19.95 -2.64 -16.59
CA ALA A 84 18.63 -2.34 -16.03
C ALA A 84 17.71 -1.61 -17.03
N ARG A 85 18.28 -0.80 -17.94
CA ARG A 85 17.53 -0.20 -19.05
C ARG A 85 17.08 -1.25 -20.07
N ALA A 86 17.93 -2.19 -20.41
CA ALA A 86 17.61 -3.28 -21.34
C ALA A 86 16.50 -4.17 -20.76
N ASP A 87 16.57 -4.51 -19.46
CA ASP A 87 15.54 -5.27 -18.76
C ASP A 87 14.19 -4.55 -18.77
N LEU A 88 14.17 -3.25 -18.43
CA LEU A 88 12.96 -2.45 -18.43
C LEU A 88 12.32 -2.36 -19.81
N THR A 89 13.13 -2.21 -20.85
CA THR A 89 12.69 -2.23 -22.25
C THR A 89 12.04 -3.56 -22.61
N THR A 90 12.70 -4.67 -22.31
CA THR A 90 12.21 -6.03 -22.58
C THR A 90 10.88 -6.29 -21.88
N ARG A 91 10.74 -5.85 -20.63
CA ARG A 91 9.49 -6.00 -19.86
C ARG A 91 8.35 -5.17 -20.45
N TYR A 92 8.61 -3.96 -20.91
CA TYR A 92 7.60 -3.12 -21.57
C TYR A 92 7.18 -3.70 -22.92
N ASP A 93 8.15 -4.16 -23.72
CA ASP A 93 7.87 -4.79 -25.02
C ASP A 93 7.02 -6.07 -24.82
N ALA A 94 7.34 -6.90 -23.82
CA ALA A 94 6.55 -8.07 -23.44
C ALA A 94 5.14 -7.71 -22.94
N LEU A 95 4.99 -6.61 -22.20
CA LEU A 95 3.68 -6.09 -21.78
C LEU A 95 2.83 -5.68 -23.00
N CYS A 96 3.41 -4.96 -23.94
CA CYS A 96 2.73 -4.57 -25.18
C CYS A 96 2.35 -5.80 -26.02
N GLU A 97 3.26 -6.76 -26.18
CA GLU A 97 3.02 -8.01 -26.90
C GLU A 97 1.86 -8.82 -26.29
N HIS A 98 1.81 -8.92 -24.95
CA HIS A 98 0.73 -9.61 -24.24
C HIS A 98 -0.67 -9.05 -24.59
N TYR A 99 -0.78 -7.75 -24.84
CA TYR A 99 -2.00 -7.08 -25.27
C TYR A 99 -2.10 -6.90 -26.79
N GLY A 100 -1.17 -7.46 -27.55
CA GLY A 100 -1.11 -7.35 -29.00
C GLY A 100 -0.84 -5.93 -29.49
N MET A 101 -0.30 -5.05 -28.68
CA MET A 101 0.07 -3.68 -29.04
C MET A 101 1.49 -3.61 -29.58
N THR A 102 1.73 -2.67 -30.49
CA THR A 102 3.08 -2.31 -30.93
C THR A 102 3.63 -1.20 -30.02
N PRO A 103 4.76 -1.43 -29.29
CA PRO A 103 5.36 -0.37 -28.50
C PRO A 103 6.00 0.67 -29.41
N THR A 104 5.67 1.94 -29.20
CA THR A 104 6.30 3.06 -29.89
C THR A 104 7.00 3.96 -28.88
N ARG A 105 8.06 4.64 -29.32
CA ARG A 105 8.85 5.54 -28.48
C ARG A 105 8.99 6.88 -29.17
N ASN A 106 9.11 7.94 -28.39
CA ASN A 106 9.37 9.26 -28.93
C ASN A 106 10.73 9.31 -29.60
N ASN A 107 10.79 9.82 -30.81
CA ASN A 107 12.04 10.17 -31.47
C ASN A 107 12.63 11.40 -30.77
N ARG A 108 13.88 11.28 -30.26
CA ARG A 108 14.58 12.42 -29.70
C ARG A 108 14.61 13.58 -30.70
N GLY A 109 13.98 14.70 -30.33
CA GLY A 109 14.07 15.95 -31.10
C GLY A 109 12.82 16.37 -31.87
N ILE A 110 11.71 15.63 -31.83
CA ILE A 110 10.44 16.00 -32.49
C ILE A 110 9.45 16.48 -31.44
N ALA A 111 9.49 17.78 -31.13
CA ALA A 111 8.66 18.41 -30.08
C ALA A 111 7.12 18.36 -30.35
N HIS A 112 6.68 18.14 -31.60
CA HIS A 112 5.28 18.17 -31.96
C HIS A 112 4.50 16.90 -31.65
N GLU A 113 5.16 15.78 -31.39
CA GLU A 113 4.49 14.51 -31.08
C GLU A 113 3.95 14.44 -29.64
N ASN A 114 4.49 15.22 -28.71
CA ASN A 114 4.12 15.25 -27.28
C ASN A 114 3.07 16.32 -26.93
N GLY A 115 2.86 17.34 -27.77
CA GLY A 115 1.97 18.47 -27.47
C GLY A 115 0.52 18.06 -27.15
N SER A 116 0.05 16.95 -27.69
CA SER A 116 -1.29 16.40 -27.42
C SER A 116 -1.40 15.78 -26.01
N VAL A 117 -0.35 15.13 -25.51
CA VAL A 117 -0.32 14.51 -24.17
C VAL A 117 -0.09 15.56 -23.10
N GLU A 118 0.88 16.47 -23.30
CA GLU A 118 1.17 17.57 -22.36
C GLU A 118 -0.04 18.48 -22.17
N SER A 119 -0.73 18.84 -23.27
CA SER A 119 -1.99 19.59 -23.21
C SER A 119 -3.08 18.84 -22.46
N SER A 120 -3.18 17.52 -22.65
CA SER A 120 -4.17 16.67 -21.99
C SER A 120 -3.91 16.56 -20.48
N HIS A 121 -2.64 16.49 -20.06
CA HIS A 121 -2.23 16.48 -18.64
C HIS A 121 -2.63 17.80 -17.96
N GLY A 122 -2.37 18.94 -18.59
CA GLY A 122 -2.80 20.24 -18.11
C GLY A 122 -4.32 20.33 -17.92
N HIS A 123 -5.10 19.82 -18.89
CA HIS A 123 -6.55 19.79 -18.80
C HIS A 123 -7.07 18.85 -17.71
N LEU A 124 -6.44 17.68 -17.50
CA LEU A 124 -6.83 16.78 -16.42
C LEU A 124 -6.53 17.41 -15.06
N LYS A 125 -5.34 17.97 -14.90
CA LYS A 125 -4.94 18.62 -13.64
C LYS A 125 -5.86 19.81 -13.31
N ALA A 126 -6.17 20.67 -14.27
CA ALA A 126 -7.12 21.76 -14.10
C ALA A 126 -8.52 21.25 -13.71
N ALA A 127 -9.00 20.18 -14.36
CA ALA A 127 -10.29 19.58 -14.00
C ALA A 127 -10.33 19.01 -12.59
N VAL A 128 -9.21 18.49 -12.09
CA VAL A 128 -9.08 18.02 -10.69
C VAL A 128 -9.04 19.22 -9.74
N GLU A 129 -8.29 20.28 -10.08
CA GLU A 129 -8.25 21.54 -9.30
C GLU A 129 -9.64 22.16 -9.16
N ASP A 130 -10.36 22.32 -10.27
CA ASP A 130 -11.73 22.85 -10.29
C ASP A 130 -12.66 22.00 -9.41
N ALA A 131 -12.58 20.68 -9.52
CA ALA A 131 -13.41 19.76 -8.76
C ALA A 131 -13.09 19.80 -7.26
N LEU A 132 -11.82 19.96 -6.87
CA LEU A 132 -11.41 20.17 -5.46
C LEU A 132 -11.92 21.51 -4.94
N ALA A 133 -11.84 22.58 -5.75
CA ALA A 133 -12.38 23.88 -5.38
C ALA A 133 -13.90 23.83 -5.17
N MET A 134 -14.65 23.14 -6.04
CA MET A 134 -16.09 22.93 -5.90
C MET A 134 -16.45 22.09 -4.67
N ARG A 135 -15.60 21.12 -4.32
CA ARG A 135 -15.76 20.30 -3.11
C ARG A 135 -15.50 21.10 -1.83
N GLY A 136 -14.71 22.17 -1.89
CA GLY A 136 -14.35 23.03 -0.76
C GLY A 136 -13.37 22.41 0.22
N SER A 137 -12.78 21.25 -0.11
CA SER A 137 -11.77 20.57 0.72
C SER A 137 -10.84 19.72 -0.14
N THR A 138 -9.55 19.70 0.21
CA THR A 138 -8.52 18.83 -0.36
C THR A 138 -8.28 17.59 0.49
N ASP A 139 -8.95 17.45 1.64
CA ASP A 139 -8.83 16.30 2.54
C ASP A 139 -9.84 15.21 2.21
N PHE A 140 -9.40 13.96 2.22
CA PHE A 140 -10.22 12.77 2.00
C PHE A 140 -10.09 11.83 3.20
N GLU A 141 -11.18 11.10 3.47
CA GLU A 141 -11.24 10.13 4.56
C GLU A 141 -10.17 9.02 4.39
N ASP A 142 -10.06 8.51 3.17
CA ASP A 142 -9.10 7.47 2.80
C ASP A 142 -8.64 7.60 1.33
N LEU A 143 -7.64 6.83 0.97
CA LEU A 143 -7.11 6.78 -0.40
C LEU A 143 -8.16 6.27 -1.41
N ALA A 144 -9.06 5.38 -1.00
CA ALA A 144 -10.10 4.86 -1.88
C ALA A 144 -11.13 5.95 -2.22
N ALA A 145 -11.46 6.84 -1.28
CA ALA A 145 -12.30 8.00 -1.53
C ALA A 145 -11.66 8.96 -2.54
N TYR A 146 -10.35 9.21 -2.42
CA TYR A 146 -9.63 10.03 -3.39
C TYR A 146 -9.58 9.38 -4.79
N ARG A 147 -9.32 8.06 -4.86
CA ARG A 147 -9.34 7.31 -6.14
C ARG A 147 -10.71 7.41 -6.81
N ARG A 148 -11.80 7.20 -6.08
CA ARG A 148 -13.17 7.36 -6.61
C ARG A 148 -13.41 8.77 -7.13
N PHE A 149 -12.94 9.80 -6.44
CA PHE A 149 -13.05 11.18 -6.88
C PHE A 149 -12.34 11.43 -8.22
N ILE A 150 -11.13 10.90 -8.42
CA ILE A 150 -10.41 10.95 -9.70
C ILE A 150 -11.19 10.20 -10.79
N ASP A 151 -11.68 9.00 -10.49
CA ASP A 151 -12.46 8.19 -11.43
C ASP A 151 -13.74 8.91 -11.89
N GLU A 152 -14.44 9.61 -10.99
CA GLU A 152 -15.63 10.41 -11.33
C GLU A 152 -15.31 11.57 -12.29
N ILE A 153 -14.18 12.25 -12.09
CA ILE A 153 -13.74 13.34 -12.98
C ILE A 153 -13.45 12.79 -14.37
N VAL A 154 -12.69 11.70 -14.46
CA VAL A 154 -12.36 11.04 -15.73
C VAL A 154 -13.62 10.53 -16.42
N ALA A 155 -14.52 9.87 -15.69
CA ALA A 155 -15.80 9.39 -16.23
C ALA A 155 -16.66 10.55 -16.80
N ARG A 156 -16.65 11.71 -16.13
CA ARG A 156 -17.36 12.91 -16.63
C ARG A 156 -16.75 13.42 -17.95
N LYS A 157 -15.42 13.38 -18.07
CA LYS A 157 -14.72 13.75 -19.33
C LYS A 157 -15.06 12.75 -20.45
N ASN A 158 -14.99 11.45 -20.17
CA ASN A 158 -15.29 10.40 -21.15
C ASN A 158 -16.73 10.46 -21.66
N ARG A 159 -17.71 10.81 -20.82
CA ARG A 159 -19.11 11.00 -21.26
C ARG A 159 -19.26 12.02 -22.38
N ARG A 160 -18.43 13.07 -22.41
CA ARG A 160 -18.45 14.08 -23.48
C ARG A 160 -18.03 13.53 -24.85
N SER A 161 -17.26 12.45 -24.85
CA SER A 161 -16.74 11.79 -26.06
C SER A 161 -17.34 10.39 -26.28
N ALA A 162 -18.43 10.03 -25.59
CA ALA A 162 -18.96 8.67 -25.53
C ALA A 162 -19.16 8.03 -26.92
N ALA A 163 -19.81 8.75 -27.88
CA ALA A 163 -20.06 8.24 -29.21
C ALA A 163 -18.75 7.92 -29.99
N ARG A 164 -17.72 8.75 -29.83
CA ARG A 164 -16.39 8.49 -30.44
C ARG A 164 -15.71 7.30 -29.76
N ILE A 165 -15.78 7.21 -28.44
CA ILE A 165 -15.22 6.09 -27.67
C ILE A 165 -15.87 4.77 -28.11
N ASP A 166 -17.19 4.74 -28.27
CA ASP A 166 -17.91 3.54 -28.71
C ASP A 166 -17.54 3.15 -30.15
N THR A 167 -17.33 4.13 -31.02
CA THR A 167 -16.84 3.87 -32.37
C THR A 167 -15.42 3.29 -32.35
N GLU A 168 -14.52 3.85 -31.54
CA GLU A 168 -13.13 3.36 -31.45
C GLU A 168 -13.06 1.97 -30.79
N ARG A 169 -13.91 1.68 -29.80
CA ARG A 169 -14.00 0.35 -29.17
C ARG A 169 -14.21 -0.76 -30.17
N ALA A 170 -15.00 -0.54 -31.21
CA ALA A 170 -15.23 -1.54 -32.26
C ALA A 170 -13.97 -1.91 -33.06
N THR A 171 -12.92 -1.08 -32.99
CA THR A 171 -11.65 -1.29 -33.71
C THR A 171 -10.51 -1.78 -32.81
N LEU A 172 -10.73 -1.86 -31.50
CA LEU A 172 -9.72 -2.30 -30.55
C LEU A 172 -9.50 -3.81 -30.66
N LYS A 173 -8.30 -4.24 -30.31
CA LYS A 173 -7.96 -5.65 -30.14
C LYS A 173 -8.61 -6.22 -28.88
N PRO A 174 -9.04 -7.50 -28.89
CA PRO A 174 -9.59 -8.12 -27.70
C PRO A 174 -8.53 -8.19 -26.59
N LEU A 175 -8.99 -8.10 -25.35
CA LEU A 175 -8.13 -8.30 -24.17
C LEU A 175 -7.81 -9.79 -24.03
N PRO A 176 -6.62 -10.13 -23.48
CA PRO A 176 -6.29 -11.49 -23.09
C PRO A 176 -7.17 -11.94 -21.90
N ASP A 177 -7.26 -13.25 -21.67
CA ASP A 177 -8.07 -13.84 -20.59
C ASP A 177 -7.61 -13.38 -19.18
N ARG A 178 -6.36 -13.00 -19.05
CA ARG A 178 -5.77 -12.57 -17.77
C ARG A 178 -4.77 -11.44 -17.96
N ARG A 179 -4.60 -10.64 -16.91
CA ARG A 179 -3.56 -9.63 -16.82
C ARG A 179 -2.18 -10.28 -16.72
N THR A 180 -1.16 -9.56 -17.16
CA THR A 180 0.24 -9.92 -16.90
C THR A 180 0.70 -9.39 -15.55
N SER A 181 1.93 -9.75 -15.14
CA SER A 181 2.51 -9.33 -13.87
C SER A 181 2.80 -7.83 -13.84
N ASP A 182 2.24 -7.16 -12.84
CA ASP A 182 2.40 -5.74 -12.53
C ASP A 182 3.13 -5.54 -11.19
N TYR A 183 4.03 -6.45 -10.84
CA TYR A 183 4.82 -6.42 -9.62
C TYR A 183 6.29 -6.75 -9.89
N GLU A 184 7.14 -6.38 -8.94
CA GLU A 184 8.51 -6.87 -8.83
C GLU A 184 8.58 -7.94 -7.75
N GLU A 185 9.29 -9.03 -7.99
CA GLU A 185 9.44 -10.10 -7.01
C GLU A 185 10.83 -10.09 -6.38
N HIS A 186 10.88 -10.16 -5.04
CA HIS A 186 12.09 -10.16 -4.24
C HIS A 186 12.05 -11.32 -3.24
N ILE A 187 13.21 -11.93 -2.96
CA ILE A 187 13.36 -12.92 -1.90
C ILE A 187 14.23 -12.33 -0.80
N LEU A 188 13.62 -12.00 0.33
CA LEU A 188 14.23 -11.24 1.41
C LEU A 188 14.27 -12.03 2.73
N PRO A 189 15.40 -12.01 3.47
CA PRO A 189 15.49 -12.64 4.77
C PRO A 189 14.80 -11.80 5.83
N VAL A 190 14.14 -12.47 6.79
CA VAL A 190 13.60 -11.82 7.99
C VAL A 190 14.69 -11.81 9.05
N THR A 191 15.03 -10.61 9.53
CA THR A 191 16.06 -10.39 10.55
C THR A 191 15.61 -10.82 11.95
N SER A 192 16.55 -10.88 12.91
CA SER A 192 16.27 -11.12 14.33
C SER A 192 15.35 -10.08 14.98
N SER A 193 15.23 -8.89 14.37
CA SER A 193 14.31 -7.83 14.79
C SER A 193 12.91 -7.95 14.18
N SER A 194 12.55 -9.09 13.59
CA SER A 194 11.25 -9.31 12.91
C SER A 194 11.01 -8.35 11.76
N THR A 195 12.05 -7.98 11.03
CA THR A 195 11.98 -7.04 9.91
C THR A 195 12.64 -7.59 8.65
N PHE A 196 12.22 -7.09 7.51
CA PHE A 196 13.01 -7.08 6.28
C PHE A 196 13.09 -5.65 5.74
N VAL A 197 14.06 -5.40 4.86
CA VAL A 197 14.25 -4.09 4.23
C VAL A 197 14.02 -4.23 2.72
N LEU A 198 13.16 -3.37 2.17
CA LEU A 198 12.96 -3.26 0.74
C LEU A 198 12.93 -1.77 0.35
N ARG A 199 13.75 -1.38 -0.63
CA ARG A 199 13.84 0.01 -1.12
C ARG A 199 13.99 1.05 0.00
N LYS A 200 14.89 0.79 0.96
CA LYS A 200 15.15 1.65 2.14
C LYS A 200 13.96 1.81 3.08
N VAL A 201 13.03 0.87 3.08
CA VAL A 201 11.92 0.85 4.05
C VAL A 201 12.00 -0.43 4.88
N PHE A 202 11.92 -0.27 6.20
CA PHE A 202 11.79 -1.36 7.14
C PHE A 202 10.33 -1.78 7.25
N TYR A 203 10.07 -3.06 7.08
CA TYR A 203 8.75 -3.67 7.25
C TYR A 203 8.80 -4.68 8.36
N THR A 204 7.93 -4.55 9.37
CA THR A 204 7.77 -5.59 10.38
C THR A 204 6.89 -6.73 9.88
N VAL A 205 7.23 -7.94 10.30
CA VAL A 205 6.45 -9.16 10.09
C VAL A 205 6.37 -9.94 11.40
N PRO A 206 5.38 -10.85 11.56
CA PRO A 206 5.26 -11.66 12.77
C PRO A 206 6.57 -12.33 13.16
N SER A 207 6.93 -12.25 14.45
CA SER A 207 8.21 -12.73 14.96
C SER A 207 8.46 -14.23 14.77
N ARG A 208 7.41 -15.02 14.53
CA ARG A 208 7.51 -16.44 14.12
C ARG A 208 8.22 -16.64 12.79
N LEU A 209 8.33 -15.59 11.97
CA LEU A 209 8.98 -15.62 10.65
C LEU A 209 10.48 -15.29 10.71
N ILE A 210 11.03 -15.00 11.88
CA ILE A 210 12.47 -14.72 12.04
C ILE A 210 13.28 -15.90 11.50
N GLY A 211 14.29 -15.59 10.68
CA GLY A 211 15.17 -16.57 10.05
C GLY A 211 14.63 -17.18 8.74
N HIS A 212 13.37 -16.97 8.41
CA HIS A 212 12.81 -17.37 7.12
C HIS A 212 13.17 -16.37 6.01
N ARG A 213 13.07 -16.82 4.76
CA ARG A 213 13.13 -15.97 3.57
C ARG A 213 11.73 -15.84 3.02
N LEU A 214 11.27 -14.60 2.88
CA LEU A 214 9.95 -14.29 2.32
C LEU A 214 10.09 -13.96 0.83
N ARG A 215 9.15 -14.46 0.04
CA ARG A 215 8.91 -13.98 -1.30
C ARG A 215 7.97 -12.79 -1.21
N VAL A 216 8.42 -11.65 -1.69
CA VAL A 216 7.74 -10.35 -1.60
C VAL A 216 7.43 -9.88 -3.01
N ARG A 217 6.15 -9.68 -3.31
CA ARG A 217 5.70 -9.02 -4.53
C ARG A 217 5.43 -7.56 -4.24
N LEU A 218 6.21 -6.69 -4.85
CA LEU A 218 6.12 -5.25 -4.72
C LEU A 218 5.23 -4.68 -5.82
N TYR A 219 4.08 -4.14 -5.43
CA TYR A 219 3.18 -3.36 -6.27
C TYR A 219 3.41 -1.85 -6.07
N ASP A 220 2.63 -1.01 -6.74
CA ASP A 220 2.74 0.45 -6.57
C ASP A 220 2.33 0.91 -5.16
N ASP A 221 1.26 0.36 -4.60
CA ASP A 221 0.69 0.79 -3.31
C ASP A 221 0.86 -0.22 -2.17
N ARG A 222 1.30 -1.44 -2.45
CA ARG A 222 1.35 -2.54 -1.46
C ARG A 222 2.48 -3.54 -1.73
N LEU A 223 2.66 -4.39 -0.74
CA LEU A 223 3.51 -5.59 -0.82
C LEU A 223 2.67 -6.80 -0.43
N ASP A 224 2.69 -7.84 -1.26
CA ASP A 224 2.14 -9.15 -0.90
C ASP A 224 3.27 -10.07 -0.49
N LEU A 225 3.15 -10.66 0.70
CA LEU A 225 4.18 -11.48 1.34
C LEU A 225 3.77 -12.95 1.29
N PHE A 226 4.75 -13.79 0.94
CA PHE A 226 4.56 -15.24 0.83
C PHE A 226 5.69 -15.98 1.57
N LEU A 227 5.35 -17.11 2.19
CA LEU A 227 6.31 -18.08 2.68
C LEU A 227 6.21 -19.34 1.79
N GLY A 228 7.27 -19.62 1.02
CA GLY A 228 7.18 -20.60 -0.05
C GLY A 228 6.09 -20.23 -1.06
N GLY A 229 5.12 -21.12 -1.28
CA GLY A 229 3.95 -20.89 -2.14
C GLY A 229 2.75 -20.23 -1.45
N SER A 230 2.73 -20.19 -0.09
CA SER A 230 1.57 -19.75 0.68
C SER A 230 1.58 -18.25 0.88
N TYR A 231 0.44 -17.60 0.58
CA TYR A 231 0.21 -16.20 0.91
C TYR A 231 0.15 -16.00 2.43
N LEU A 232 0.78 -14.98 2.93
CA LEU A 232 0.80 -14.63 4.37
C LEU A 232 -0.04 -13.40 4.68
N MET A 233 0.26 -12.29 4.03
CA MET A 233 -0.38 -11.00 4.29
C MET A 233 -0.03 -9.97 3.23
N THR A 234 -0.81 -8.90 3.17
CA THR A 234 -0.49 -7.67 2.45
C THR A 234 -0.04 -6.58 3.43
N ARG A 235 0.97 -5.80 3.03
CA ARG A 235 1.41 -4.60 3.75
C ARG A 235 1.32 -3.39 2.82
N PRO A 236 0.97 -2.19 3.33
CA PRO A 236 1.02 -0.98 2.52
C PRO A 236 2.48 -0.71 2.12
N ARG A 237 2.69 -0.18 0.92
CA ARG A 237 4.02 0.24 0.47
C ARG A 237 4.44 1.49 1.21
N GLY A 238 5.52 1.39 1.98
CA GLY A 238 6.16 2.53 2.62
C GLY A 238 7.07 3.29 1.67
N ARG A 239 7.48 4.47 2.11
CA ARG A 239 8.46 5.32 1.43
C ARG A 239 9.63 5.64 2.35
N PRO A 240 10.86 5.77 1.85
CA PRO A 240 11.94 6.34 2.64
C PRO A 240 11.61 7.78 3.01
N LYS A 241 12.07 8.25 4.16
CA LYS A 241 11.86 9.64 4.58
C LYS A 241 12.61 10.64 3.69
N SER A 242 13.80 10.22 3.22
CA SER A 242 14.62 10.99 2.28
C SER A 242 15.54 10.08 1.47
N ALA A 243 16.36 10.62 0.60
CA ALA A 243 17.36 9.85 -0.15
C ALA A 243 18.37 9.12 0.75
N THR A 244 18.58 9.60 1.98
CA THR A 244 19.53 9.04 2.95
C THR A 244 18.87 8.34 4.13
N GLU A 245 17.59 8.63 4.43
CA GLU A 245 16.87 8.13 5.59
C GLU A 245 15.88 7.03 5.23
N HIS A 246 15.84 6.00 6.09
CA HIS A 246 14.89 4.90 5.95
C HIS A 246 13.46 5.32 6.27
N GLY A 247 12.51 4.69 5.58
CA GLY A 247 11.11 4.67 5.95
C GLY A 247 10.78 3.46 6.85
N TYR A 248 9.59 3.45 7.44
CA TYR A 248 9.15 2.41 8.36
C TYR A 248 7.67 2.09 8.15
N VAL A 249 7.36 0.81 8.02
CA VAL A 249 6.00 0.26 8.04
C VAL A 249 5.96 -0.75 9.19
N VAL A 250 5.59 -0.26 10.36
CA VAL A 250 5.68 -0.98 11.63
C VAL A 250 4.30 -1.33 12.15
N ASP A 251 4.18 -2.52 12.69
CA ASP A 251 3.01 -2.97 13.42
C ASP A 251 3.51 -3.68 14.69
N TYR A 252 3.22 -3.12 15.87
CA TYR A 252 3.67 -3.64 17.15
C TYR A 252 3.15 -5.06 17.43
N ARG A 253 2.02 -5.43 16.85
CA ARG A 253 1.41 -6.76 16.99
C ARG A 253 2.30 -7.86 16.45
N HIS A 254 3.18 -7.55 15.51
CA HIS A 254 4.14 -8.51 14.95
C HIS A 254 5.19 -8.95 15.95
N VAL A 255 5.56 -8.10 16.90
CA VAL A 255 6.69 -8.31 17.81
C VAL A 255 6.28 -8.44 19.27
N ILE A 256 5.02 -8.17 19.62
CA ILE A 256 4.56 -8.12 21.02
C ILE A 256 4.81 -9.41 21.77
N HIS A 257 4.59 -10.58 21.15
CA HIS A 257 4.84 -11.88 21.80
C HIS A 257 6.33 -12.11 22.12
N SER A 258 7.22 -11.60 21.28
CA SER A 258 8.68 -11.66 21.54
C SER A 258 9.10 -10.67 22.61
N LEU A 259 8.53 -9.46 22.60
CA LEU A 259 8.79 -8.44 23.61
C LEU A 259 8.30 -8.87 25.00
N ARG A 260 7.19 -9.58 25.13
CA ARG A 260 6.74 -10.16 26.41
C ARG A 260 7.77 -11.08 27.04
N ARG A 261 8.50 -11.84 26.22
CA ARG A 261 9.58 -12.74 26.73
C ARG A 261 10.85 -11.97 27.05
N LYS A 262 11.12 -10.88 26.33
CA LYS A 262 12.34 -10.06 26.48
C LYS A 262 12.01 -8.57 26.43
N PRO A 263 11.39 -7.99 27.49
CA PRO A 263 10.93 -6.60 27.47
C PRO A 263 12.04 -5.58 27.17
N MET A 264 13.25 -5.83 27.67
CA MET A 264 14.41 -4.97 27.44
C MET A 264 14.82 -4.84 25.97
N ALA A 265 14.39 -5.77 25.10
CA ALA A 265 14.64 -5.67 23.67
C ALA A 265 13.96 -4.44 23.06
N LEU A 266 12.91 -3.90 23.70
CA LEU A 266 12.21 -2.69 23.25
C LEU A 266 13.17 -1.50 23.07
N LEU A 267 14.14 -1.31 23.95
CA LEU A 267 15.12 -0.22 23.87
C LEU A 267 16.07 -0.35 22.67
N GLN A 268 16.26 -1.56 22.16
CA GLN A 268 17.25 -1.87 21.13
C GLN A 268 16.64 -1.99 19.72
N LEU A 269 15.32 -1.83 19.59
CA LEU A 269 14.67 -1.85 18.28
C LEU A 269 15.03 -0.59 17.49
N THR A 270 15.53 -0.78 16.28
CA THR A 270 15.85 0.34 15.36
C THR A 270 14.62 1.14 14.95
N TYR A 271 13.43 0.56 15.11
CA TYR A 271 12.13 1.16 14.81
C TYR A 271 11.28 1.41 16.07
N ARG A 272 11.93 1.53 17.23
CA ARG A 272 11.24 1.71 18.53
C ARG A 272 10.23 2.86 18.50
N ASP A 273 10.62 4.00 17.96
CA ASP A 273 9.78 5.20 17.98
C ASP A 273 8.56 5.09 17.04
N GLN A 274 8.63 4.21 16.03
CA GLN A 274 7.53 3.87 15.14
C GLN A 274 6.69 2.69 15.63
N LEU A 275 7.10 2.04 16.71
CA LEU A 275 6.40 0.87 17.26
C LEU A 275 5.09 1.25 17.94
N PHE A 276 5.05 2.44 18.53
CA PHE A 276 3.90 2.89 19.33
C PHE A 276 2.71 3.19 18.43
N PRO A 277 1.54 2.59 18.68
CA PRO A 277 0.38 2.73 17.79
C PRO A 277 -0.21 4.15 17.80
N ARG A 278 -0.02 4.87 18.91
CA ARG A 278 -0.48 6.25 19.10
C ARG A 278 0.53 7.05 19.92
N GLU A 279 0.50 8.35 19.77
CA GLU A 279 1.42 9.28 20.44
C GLU A 279 1.38 9.13 21.98
N ALA A 280 0.20 8.92 22.57
CA ALA A 280 0.07 8.72 24.01
C ALA A 280 0.93 7.55 24.56
N TYR A 281 1.08 6.45 23.80
CA TYR A 281 1.95 5.35 24.22
C TYR A 281 3.43 5.76 24.19
N ARG A 282 3.83 6.54 23.19
CA ARG A 282 5.22 7.02 23.09
C ARG A 282 5.57 7.95 24.25
N LEU A 283 4.73 8.96 24.48
CA LEU A 283 4.91 9.90 25.60
C LEU A 283 4.87 9.21 26.95
N MET A 284 3.97 8.25 27.13
CA MET A 284 3.90 7.47 28.36
C MET A 284 5.17 6.64 28.58
N PHE A 285 5.75 6.07 27.50
CA PHE A 285 7.01 5.33 27.63
C PHE A 285 8.17 6.25 28.05
N GLU A 286 8.27 7.45 27.51
CA GLU A 286 9.24 8.45 27.93
C GLU A 286 9.07 8.80 29.42
N ARG A 287 7.82 9.02 29.83
CA ARG A 287 7.51 9.29 31.24
C ARG A 287 7.84 8.13 32.17
N LEU A 288 7.63 6.88 31.75
CA LEU A 288 8.02 5.69 32.51
C LEU A 288 9.54 5.60 32.65
N LEU A 289 10.32 5.91 31.60
CA LEU A 289 11.78 5.91 31.64
C LEU A 289 12.34 6.98 32.60
N GLU A 290 11.67 8.12 32.73
CA GLU A 290 12.03 9.16 33.71
C GLU A 290 11.74 8.74 35.16
N ALA A 291 10.65 8.01 35.36
CA ALA A 291 10.09 7.72 36.70
C ALA A 291 10.64 6.42 37.35
N MET A 292 11.20 5.51 36.56
CA MET A 292 11.64 4.20 37.06
C MET A 292 12.83 3.62 36.28
N SER A 293 13.29 2.42 36.67
CA SER A 293 14.35 1.74 35.95
C SER A 293 13.93 1.39 34.53
N GLU A 294 14.88 1.41 33.56
CA GLU A 294 14.63 1.00 32.17
C GLU A 294 13.95 -0.38 32.10
N ARG A 295 14.33 -1.30 32.96
CA ARG A 295 13.75 -2.65 33.02
C ARG A 295 12.26 -2.62 33.38
N ASP A 296 11.88 -1.82 34.37
CA ASP A 296 10.50 -1.73 34.84
C ASP A 296 9.66 -0.92 33.84
N ALA A 297 10.21 0.15 33.26
CA ALA A 297 9.58 0.93 32.20
C ALA A 297 9.29 0.05 30.96
N CYS A 298 10.25 -0.71 30.49
CA CYS A 298 10.06 -1.64 29.37
C CYS A 298 9.01 -2.71 29.69
N ARG A 299 9.03 -3.28 30.92
CA ARG A 299 8.04 -4.28 31.32
C ARG A 299 6.64 -3.71 31.31
N LYS A 300 6.44 -2.53 31.93
CA LYS A 300 5.13 -1.86 31.95
C LYS A 300 4.64 -1.49 30.56
N MET A 301 5.50 -0.91 29.72
CA MET A 301 5.11 -0.55 28.36
C MET A 301 4.74 -1.77 27.50
N VAL A 302 5.52 -2.84 27.58
CA VAL A 302 5.20 -4.10 26.87
C VAL A 302 3.87 -4.68 27.36
N GLU A 303 3.56 -4.53 28.63
CA GLU A 303 2.29 -4.97 29.20
C GLU A 303 1.12 -4.14 28.71
N LEU A 304 1.25 -2.80 28.62
CA LEU A 304 0.24 -1.92 28.02
C LEU A 304 0.00 -2.26 26.54
N LEU A 305 1.05 -2.46 25.76
CA LEU A 305 0.95 -2.86 24.35
C LEU A 305 0.31 -4.26 24.20
N SER A 306 0.63 -5.21 25.11
CA SER A 306 -0.01 -6.53 25.12
C SER A 306 -1.51 -6.43 25.41
N MET A 307 -1.89 -5.60 26.38
CA MET A 307 -3.29 -5.36 26.73
C MET A 307 -4.03 -4.74 25.56
N ALA A 308 -3.46 -3.71 24.92
CA ALA A 308 -4.02 -3.08 23.73
C ALA A 308 -4.30 -4.08 22.61
N HIS A 309 -3.38 -5.02 22.39
CA HIS A 309 -3.51 -6.07 21.38
C HIS A 309 -4.52 -7.16 21.77
N GLU A 310 -4.38 -7.73 22.98
CA GLU A 310 -5.18 -8.89 23.43
C GLU A 310 -6.66 -8.51 23.69
N ARG A 311 -6.91 -7.26 24.06
CA ARG A 311 -8.25 -6.76 24.39
C ARG A 311 -8.85 -5.88 23.29
N ALA A 312 -8.13 -5.66 22.19
CA ALA A 312 -8.54 -4.77 21.09
C ALA A 312 -8.95 -3.36 21.57
N CYS A 313 -8.32 -2.87 22.65
CA CYS A 313 -8.65 -1.61 23.33
C CYS A 313 -7.59 -0.51 23.07
N GLU A 314 -6.92 -0.56 21.93
CA GLU A 314 -5.81 0.34 21.60
C GLU A 314 -6.17 1.84 21.71
N ALA A 315 -7.37 2.22 21.21
CA ALA A 315 -7.81 3.60 21.20
C ALA A 315 -8.19 4.06 22.61
N GLU A 316 -9.04 3.31 23.29
CA GLU A 316 -9.54 3.64 24.64
C GLU A 316 -8.38 3.65 25.64
N LEU A 317 -7.42 2.75 25.50
CA LEU A 317 -6.24 2.75 26.36
C LEU A 317 -5.36 3.98 26.08
N ALA A 318 -5.22 4.41 24.80
CA ALA A 318 -4.48 5.63 24.48
C ALA A 318 -5.12 6.88 25.13
N ASP A 319 -6.46 6.97 25.15
CA ASP A 319 -7.17 8.09 25.77
C ASP A 319 -6.91 8.13 27.28
N LEU A 320 -6.90 6.97 27.94
CA LEU A 320 -6.57 6.90 29.37
C LEU A 320 -5.10 7.25 29.66
N LEU A 321 -4.17 6.80 28.80
CA LEU A 321 -2.76 7.16 28.93
C LEU A 321 -2.56 8.67 28.73
N ALA A 322 -3.29 9.29 27.80
CA ALA A 322 -3.24 10.74 27.61
C ALA A 322 -3.75 11.46 28.85
N GLN A 323 -4.87 11.02 29.44
CA GLN A 323 -5.38 11.59 30.68
C GLN A 323 -4.38 11.46 31.84
N ASP A 324 -3.75 10.28 32.01
CA ASP A 324 -2.73 10.08 33.05
C ASP A 324 -1.51 10.99 32.84
N LEU A 325 -1.11 11.24 31.59
CA LEU A 325 -0.04 12.18 31.26
C LEU A 325 -0.41 13.62 31.63
N ASP A 326 -1.61 14.08 31.31
CA ASP A 326 -2.10 15.43 31.63
C ASP A 326 -2.17 15.65 33.14
N GLU A 327 -2.53 14.62 33.91
CA GLU A 327 -2.59 14.64 35.36
C GLU A 327 -1.25 14.32 36.05
N GLY A 328 -0.19 14.08 35.27
CA GLY A 328 1.16 13.77 35.77
C GLY A 328 1.26 12.41 36.50
N ARG A 329 0.30 11.51 36.25
CA ARG A 329 0.24 10.19 36.89
C ARG A 329 0.93 9.13 36.03
N LEU A 330 1.28 8.03 36.69
CA LEU A 330 1.69 6.80 35.98
C LEU A 330 0.50 5.83 35.92
N PRO A 331 0.42 5.00 34.87
CA PRO A 331 -0.70 4.10 34.67
C PRO A 331 -0.73 3.01 35.76
N ASP A 332 -1.90 2.79 36.33
CA ASP A 332 -2.19 1.66 37.21
C ASP A 332 -2.58 0.43 36.35
N ILE A 333 -1.61 -0.44 36.13
CA ILE A 333 -1.79 -1.63 35.31
C ILE A 333 -2.89 -2.56 35.87
N ALA A 334 -3.03 -2.66 37.18
CA ALA A 334 -4.05 -3.52 37.81
C ALA A 334 -5.46 -2.98 37.54
N ALA A 335 -5.66 -1.68 37.73
CA ALA A 335 -6.92 -1.02 37.40
C ALA A 335 -7.28 -1.13 35.91
N LEU A 336 -6.29 -0.92 35.00
CA LEU A 336 -6.48 -1.07 33.56
C LEU A 336 -6.84 -2.51 33.16
N ARG A 337 -6.18 -3.53 33.75
CA ARG A 337 -6.53 -4.94 33.52
C ARG A 337 -7.97 -5.24 33.92
N THR A 338 -8.41 -4.72 35.07
CA THR A 338 -9.80 -4.90 35.53
C THR A 338 -10.78 -4.23 34.59
N ARG A 339 -10.48 -2.99 34.18
CA ARG A 339 -11.35 -2.20 33.29
C ARG A 339 -11.52 -2.88 31.91
N PHE A 340 -10.46 -3.44 31.34
CA PHE A 340 -10.46 -4.11 30.03
C PHE A 340 -10.63 -5.63 30.14
N SER A 341 -11.02 -6.15 31.30
CA SER A 341 -11.35 -7.58 31.40
C SER A 341 -12.63 -7.87 30.61
N PRO A 342 -12.69 -8.98 29.85
CA PRO A 342 -13.92 -9.40 29.18
C PRO A 342 -15.00 -9.59 30.25
N ASP A 343 -16.20 -9.11 29.97
CA ASP A 343 -17.36 -9.47 30.79
C ASP A 343 -17.68 -10.96 30.55
N PRO A 344 -17.59 -11.81 31.60
CA PRO A 344 -17.90 -13.22 31.44
C PRO A 344 -19.35 -13.47 30.97
N ALA A 345 -20.28 -12.55 31.28
CA ALA A 345 -21.67 -12.63 30.89
C ALA A 345 -21.90 -12.24 29.40
N ALA A 346 -20.95 -11.53 28.80
CA ALA A 346 -21.02 -11.13 27.38
C ALA A 346 -20.40 -12.17 26.43
N LEU A 347 -19.78 -13.23 26.96
CA LEU A 347 -19.25 -14.30 26.10
C LEU A 347 -20.40 -15.15 25.59
N PRO A 348 -20.50 -15.39 24.26
CA PRO A 348 -21.50 -16.30 23.73
C PRO A 348 -21.28 -17.70 24.29
N GLU A 349 -22.33 -18.33 24.74
CA GLU A 349 -22.31 -19.73 25.15
C GLU A 349 -22.07 -20.57 23.88
N VAL A 350 -20.84 -21.05 23.68
CA VAL A 350 -20.49 -21.90 22.56
C VAL A 350 -20.88 -23.33 22.94
N VAL A 351 -22.06 -23.75 22.51
CA VAL A 351 -22.45 -25.16 22.58
C VAL A 351 -21.72 -25.90 21.45
N VAL A 352 -20.72 -26.67 21.80
CA VAL A 352 -20.04 -27.55 20.85
C VAL A 352 -20.79 -28.89 20.86
N GLU A 353 -21.64 -29.10 19.86
CA GLU A 353 -22.16 -30.41 19.57
C GLU A 353 -21.06 -31.25 18.89
N LEU A 354 -20.46 -32.13 19.66
CA LEU A 354 -19.55 -33.12 19.08
C LEU A 354 -20.37 -34.15 18.34
N GLY A 355 -20.10 -34.34 17.06
CA GLY A 355 -20.67 -35.45 16.29
C GLY A 355 -20.31 -36.80 16.95
N PRO A 356 -21.09 -37.87 16.67
CA PRO A 356 -20.81 -39.17 17.21
C PRO A 356 -19.38 -39.61 16.87
N LEU A 357 -18.71 -40.26 17.86
CA LEU A 357 -17.31 -40.70 17.72
C LEU A 357 -17.07 -41.56 16.47
N THR A 358 -18.11 -42.28 16.01
CA THR A 358 -18.07 -43.07 14.78
C THR A 358 -17.79 -42.26 13.50
N ASP A 359 -18.06 -40.95 13.49
CA ASP A 359 -17.77 -40.09 12.34
C ASP A 359 -16.27 -39.81 12.23
N TYR A 360 -15.51 -39.94 13.34
CA TYR A 360 -14.08 -39.80 13.36
C TYR A 360 -13.33 -41.08 12.97
N ASP A 361 -13.96 -42.25 13.08
CA ASP A 361 -13.38 -43.52 12.67
C ASP A 361 -13.12 -43.58 11.17
N ALA A 362 -13.92 -42.90 10.36
CA ALA A 362 -13.74 -42.78 8.91
C ALA A 362 -12.45 -42.04 8.54
N LEU A 363 -12.01 -41.09 9.37
CA LEU A 363 -10.73 -40.38 9.18
C LEU A 363 -9.49 -41.24 9.46
N LEU A 364 -9.64 -42.26 10.33
CA LEU A 364 -8.57 -43.20 10.66
C LEU A 364 -8.40 -44.29 9.59
N LEU A 365 -9.44 -44.55 8.80
CA LEU A 365 -9.45 -45.58 7.75
C LEU A 365 -8.97 -45.02 6.39
N GLY A 366 -8.67 -43.71 6.27
CA GLY A 366 -8.14 -43.11 5.06
C GLY A 366 -9.14 -43.02 3.88
N GLU A 367 -10.43 -43.16 4.14
CA GLU A 367 -11.51 -43.08 3.15
C GLU A 367 -12.19 -41.69 3.16
N ALA A 368 -11.40 -40.60 3.18
CA ALA A 368 -11.94 -39.28 2.90
C ALA A 368 -11.65 -38.96 1.42
N ALA A 369 -12.69 -38.89 0.62
CA ALA A 369 -12.69 -38.60 -0.80
C ALA A 369 -12.18 -37.18 -1.12
#